data_5edcff2f768e2bb170d4c2615da43a9d
#
_entry.id   5edcff2f768e2bb170d4c2615da43a9d
#
_cell.length_a   1.000
_cell.length_b   1.000
_cell.length_c   1.000
_cell.angle_alpha   90.00
_cell.angle_beta   90.00
_cell.angle_gamma   90.00
#
_symmetry.space_group_name_H-M   'P 1'
#
loop_
_entity.id
_entity.type
_entity.pdbx_description
1 polymer ?
#
loop_
_entity_poly.entity_id
_entity_poly.type
_entity_poly.pdbx_seq_one_letter_code
_entity_poly.pdbx_strand_id
1 'polypeptide(L)'
;NGTIGMIQLHGDEDEAYIRTLKEHTHVPVIKAVRVQGTDQIQKAQELPCDYLLLDTYTRDAYGGMGVGFDWNMIPRLSKPFFLAGGICSGNLARAAALRPYCIDVSSGVETDGRKDCKKIRELVNLLRATHEYKESKGA
;
A
#
# COMPACT_ATOMS: atom_id res chain seq x y z
N ASN A 1 10.17 -11.54 21.97
CA ASN A 1 9.01 -12.43 22.15
C ASN A 1 8.15 -12.64 20.89
N GLY A 2 8.54 -12.12 19.71
CA GLY A 2 7.82 -12.36 18.44
C GLY A 2 6.38 -11.81 18.40
N THR A 3 6.10 -10.71 19.08
CA THR A 3 4.76 -10.12 19.18
C THR A 3 4.34 -9.44 17.88
N ILE A 4 5.31 -8.93 17.11
CA ILE A 4 5.08 -8.23 15.83
C ILE A 4 5.93 -8.88 14.74
N GLY A 5 5.40 -8.92 13.52
CA GLY A 5 6.08 -9.48 12.35
C GLY A 5 6.74 -8.44 11.45
N MET A 6 6.29 -7.18 11.51
CA MET A 6 6.82 -6.05 10.74
C MET A 6 6.65 -4.75 11.53
N ILE A 7 7.50 -3.76 11.25
CA ILE A 7 7.40 -2.41 11.81
C ILE A 7 7.06 -1.46 10.68
N GLN A 8 5.98 -0.67 10.83
CA GLN A 8 5.64 0.39 9.88
C GLN A 8 6.00 1.76 10.45
N LEU A 9 6.81 2.50 9.71
CA LEU A 9 7.19 3.88 9.98
C LEU A 9 6.31 4.80 9.12
N HIS A 10 5.56 5.70 9.73
CA HIS A 10 4.57 6.54 9.04
C HIS A 10 4.76 8.04 9.31
N GLY A 11 5.92 8.42 9.84
CA GLY A 11 6.33 9.81 10.06
C GLY A 11 7.42 10.25 9.08
N ASP A 12 8.27 11.16 9.56
CA ASP A 12 9.36 11.74 8.78
C ASP A 12 10.71 11.08 9.09
N GLU A 13 10.67 9.76 9.43
CA GLU A 13 11.88 9.00 9.76
C GLU A 13 12.82 8.96 8.55
N ASP A 14 14.04 9.40 8.78
CA ASP A 14 15.12 9.46 7.78
C ASP A 14 15.93 8.16 7.71
N GLU A 15 16.93 8.16 6.83
CA GLU A 15 17.84 7.03 6.65
C GLU A 15 18.57 6.66 7.94
N ALA A 16 19.03 7.65 8.71
CA ALA A 16 19.79 7.43 9.94
C ALA A 16 18.92 6.72 10.99
N TYR A 17 17.67 7.18 11.15
CA TYR A 17 16.70 6.54 12.02
C TYR A 17 16.46 5.08 11.64
N ILE A 18 16.22 4.80 10.34
CA ILE A 18 15.93 3.45 9.87
C ILE A 18 17.14 2.53 10.08
N ARG A 19 18.36 3.01 9.83
CA ARG A 19 19.59 2.25 10.09
C ARG A 19 19.72 1.89 11.56
N THR A 20 19.57 2.87 12.47
CA THR A 20 19.62 2.64 13.90
C THR A 20 18.54 1.66 14.36
N LEU A 21 17.31 1.79 13.87
CA LEU A 21 16.24 0.83 14.17
C LEU A 21 16.62 -0.59 13.78
N LYS A 22 17.20 -0.77 12.59
CA LYS A 22 17.60 -2.10 12.06
C LYS A 22 18.76 -2.72 12.82
N GLU A 23 19.56 -1.96 13.56
CA GLU A 23 20.56 -2.49 14.49
C GLU A 23 19.91 -3.14 15.72
N HIS A 24 18.70 -2.73 16.09
CA HIS A 24 17.99 -3.19 17.29
C HIS A 24 16.89 -4.22 16.99
N THR A 25 16.59 -4.49 15.71
CA THR A 25 15.54 -5.44 15.32
C THR A 25 15.88 -6.17 14.03
N HIS A 26 15.42 -7.43 13.94
CA HIS A 26 15.51 -8.25 12.72
C HIS A 26 14.17 -8.33 11.97
N VAL A 27 13.10 -7.72 12.51
CA VAL A 27 11.82 -7.72 11.80
C VAL A 27 11.86 -6.73 10.62
N PRO A 28 11.22 -7.05 9.50
CA PRO A 28 11.20 -6.15 8.34
C PRO A 28 10.57 -4.80 8.65
N VAL A 29 11.14 -3.76 8.04
CA VAL A 29 10.70 -2.37 8.19
C VAL A 29 9.98 -1.91 6.92
N ILE A 30 8.77 -1.39 7.08
CA ILE A 30 7.96 -0.75 6.06
C ILE A 30 8.07 0.76 6.23
N LYS A 31 8.46 1.50 5.19
CA LYS A 31 8.40 2.97 5.19
C LYS A 31 7.16 3.43 4.44
N ALA A 32 6.25 4.09 5.13
CA ALA A 32 5.08 4.70 4.52
C ALA A 32 5.45 6.04 3.87
N VAL A 33 4.95 6.23 2.66
CA VAL A 33 5.15 7.41 1.82
C VAL A 33 3.80 7.97 1.44
N ARG A 34 3.51 9.20 1.83
CA ARG A 34 2.34 9.95 1.32
C ARG A 34 2.67 10.44 -0.08
N VAL A 35 2.10 9.78 -1.07
CA VAL A 35 2.45 10.02 -2.47
C VAL A 35 1.72 11.24 -3.00
N GLN A 36 2.48 12.27 -3.37
CA GLN A 36 2.01 13.46 -4.08
C GLN A 36 2.62 13.54 -5.50
N GLY A 37 3.75 12.85 -5.71
CA GLY A 37 4.43 12.77 -6.99
C GLY A 37 5.43 11.61 -7.05
N THR A 38 5.95 11.34 -8.24
CA THR A 38 6.91 10.25 -8.49
C THR A 38 8.24 10.44 -7.75
N ASP A 39 8.67 11.68 -7.56
CA ASP A 39 9.95 12.01 -6.92
C ASP A 39 10.03 11.50 -5.47
N GLN A 40 8.89 11.53 -4.75
CA GLN A 40 8.84 11.03 -3.38
C GLN A 40 9.01 9.52 -3.35
N ILE A 41 8.42 8.82 -4.31
CA ILE A 41 8.56 7.36 -4.43
C ILE A 41 10.03 7.01 -4.75
N GLN A 42 10.65 7.74 -5.69
CA GLN A 42 12.04 7.52 -6.06
C GLN A 42 12.99 7.73 -4.88
N LYS A 43 12.83 8.82 -4.14
CA LYS A 43 13.63 9.08 -2.93
C LYS A 43 13.43 8.00 -1.85
N ALA A 44 12.20 7.54 -1.67
CA ALA A 44 11.92 6.50 -0.68
C ALA A 44 12.54 5.14 -1.02
N GLN A 45 12.78 4.84 -2.30
CA GLN A 45 13.48 3.63 -2.69
C GLN A 45 14.95 3.58 -2.22
N GLU A 46 15.58 4.74 -1.99
CA GLU A 46 16.95 4.82 -1.50
C GLU A 46 17.06 4.54 0.01
N LEU A 47 15.96 4.64 0.76
CA LEU A 47 15.96 4.39 2.20
C LEU A 47 16.24 2.91 2.50
N PRO A 48 16.92 2.57 3.61
CA PRO A 48 17.31 1.20 3.96
C PRO A 48 16.15 0.38 4.59
N CYS A 49 14.91 0.66 4.20
CA CYS A 49 13.73 -0.12 4.56
C CYS A 49 13.57 -1.35 3.64
N ASP A 50 12.82 -2.35 4.11
CA ASP A 50 12.61 -3.60 3.38
C ASP A 50 11.42 -3.49 2.42
N TYR A 51 10.41 -2.70 2.79
CA TYR A 51 9.19 -2.46 2.02
C TYR A 51 8.86 -0.97 1.98
N LEU A 52 8.16 -0.56 0.93
CA LEU A 52 7.47 0.73 0.88
C LEU A 52 5.97 0.51 1.09
N LEU A 53 5.29 1.45 1.75
CA LEU A 53 3.85 1.58 1.70
C LEU A 53 3.53 2.88 0.98
N LEU A 54 2.88 2.78 -0.18
CA LEU A 54 2.47 3.93 -0.98
C LEU A 54 1.04 4.30 -0.59
N ASP A 55 0.89 5.35 0.22
CA ASP A 55 -0.40 5.93 0.55
C ASP A 55 -0.74 7.02 -0.47
N THR A 56 -1.64 6.68 -1.37
CA THR A 56 -2.03 7.52 -2.52
C THR A 56 -3.26 8.38 -2.23
N TYR A 57 -3.74 8.40 -0.98
CA TYR A 57 -4.88 9.23 -0.60
C TYR A 57 -4.47 10.69 -0.41
N THR A 58 -5.06 11.59 -1.18
CA THR A 58 -4.94 13.05 -0.98
C THR A 58 -6.26 13.61 -0.44
N ARG A 59 -6.20 14.26 0.72
CA ARG A 59 -7.35 14.94 1.36
C ARG A 59 -7.91 16.10 0.54
N ASP A 60 -7.10 16.67 -0.34
CA ASP A 60 -7.37 17.95 -1.01
C ASP A 60 -7.88 17.81 -2.45
N ALA A 61 -8.40 16.64 -2.84
CA ALA A 61 -9.08 16.48 -4.11
C ALA A 61 -10.44 17.19 -4.04
N TYR A 62 -10.47 18.46 -4.39
CA TYR A 62 -11.67 19.24 -4.60
C TYR A 62 -12.54 18.56 -5.68
N GLY A 63 -13.74 18.13 -5.28
CA GLY A 63 -14.76 17.62 -6.17
C GLY A 63 -14.97 16.12 -6.09
N GLY A 64 -15.78 15.66 -5.15
CA GLY A 64 -16.70 14.49 -5.09
C GLY A 64 -16.31 13.13 -5.71
N MET A 65 -15.26 13.05 -6.46
CA MET A 65 -14.61 11.84 -6.94
C MET A 65 -13.16 11.93 -6.51
N GLY A 66 -12.77 11.23 -5.43
CA GLY A 66 -11.42 11.23 -4.91
C GLY A 66 -10.39 10.99 -6.01
N VAL A 67 -9.88 12.08 -6.59
CA VAL A 67 -8.75 12.00 -7.52
C VAL A 67 -7.52 11.79 -6.65
N GLY A 68 -7.36 10.55 -6.19
CA GLY A 68 -6.10 10.09 -5.63
C GLY A 68 -4.99 10.23 -6.67
N PHE A 69 -3.77 10.11 -6.24
CA PHE A 69 -2.60 10.00 -7.12
C PHE A 69 -2.86 8.96 -8.23
N ASP A 70 -2.55 9.32 -9.48
CA ASP A 70 -2.71 8.38 -10.58
C ASP A 70 -1.70 7.23 -10.46
N TRP A 71 -2.20 6.04 -10.20
CA TRP A 71 -1.38 4.83 -10.03
C TRP A 71 -0.54 4.49 -11.27
N ASN A 72 -0.91 4.97 -12.46
CA ASN A 72 -0.10 4.80 -13.66
C ASN A 72 1.24 5.56 -13.58
N MET A 73 1.34 6.52 -12.68
CA MET A 73 2.56 7.29 -12.43
C MET A 73 3.51 6.59 -11.44
N ILE A 74 3.11 5.46 -10.84
CA ILE A 74 4.01 4.68 -9.97
C ILE A 74 5.12 4.11 -10.85
N PRO A 75 6.40 4.49 -10.62
CA PRO A 75 7.50 3.99 -11.40
C PRO A 75 7.74 2.50 -11.11
N ARG A 76 8.56 1.86 -11.93
CA ARG A 76 9.03 0.50 -11.60
C ARG A 76 9.84 0.56 -10.30
N LEU A 77 9.40 -0.20 -9.31
CA LEU A 77 10.05 -0.25 -8.00
C LEU A 77 11.04 -1.40 -7.92
N SER A 78 12.17 -1.17 -7.25
CA SER A 78 13.16 -2.19 -6.91
C SER A 78 12.79 -2.93 -5.63
N LYS A 79 11.98 -2.29 -4.76
CA LYS A 79 11.49 -2.84 -3.51
C LYS A 79 10.06 -3.33 -3.62
N PRO A 80 9.69 -4.42 -2.92
CA PRO A 80 8.28 -4.78 -2.78
C PRO A 80 7.51 -3.67 -2.05
N PHE A 81 6.26 -3.46 -2.43
CA PHE A 81 5.47 -2.37 -1.89
C PHE A 81 4.06 -2.77 -1.51
N PHE A 82 3.54 -2.09 -0.51
CA PHE A 82 2.14 -2.07 -0.12
C PHE A 82 1.46 -0.91 -0.83
N LEU A 83 0.28 -1.14 -1.37
CA LEU A 83 -0.53 -0.08 -1.96
C LEU A 83 -1.69 0.25 -1.02
N ALA A 84 -1.77 1.51 -0.61
CA ALA A 84 -2.80 2.06 0.24
C ALA A 84 -3.44 3.31 -0.38
N GLY A 85 -4.50 3.81 0.24
CA GLY A 85 -5.14 5.07 -0.14
C GLY A 85 -6.33 4.90 -1.09
N GLY A 86 -7.56 5.01 -0.56
CA GLY A 86 -8.79 5.06 -1.33
C GLY A 86 -9.16 3.76 -2.08
N ILE A 87 -8.58 2.62 -1.70
CA ILE A 87 -8.86 1.34 -2.34
C ILE A 87 -10.22 0.80 -1.88
N CYS A 88 -11.02 0.35 -2.83
CA CYS A 88 -12.35 -0.24 -2.63
C CYS A 88 -12.61 -1.32 -3.69
N SER A 89 -13.77 -2.00 -3.62
CA SER A 89 -14.15 -3.02 -4.61
C SER A 89 -14.15 -2.49 -6.06
N GLY A 90 -14.52 -1.23 -6.26
CA GLY A 90 -14.60 -0.61 -7.59
C GLY A 90 -13.26 -0.37 -8.28
N ASN A 91 -12.14 -0.27 -7.55
CA ASN A 91 -10.81 -0.03 -8.12
C ASN A 91 -9.80 -1.15 -7.81
N LEU A 92 -10.22 -2.20 -7.11
CA LEU A 92 -9.37 -3.29 -6.66
C LEU A 92 -8.61 -3.99 -7.81
N ALA A 93 -9.26 -4.20 -8.95
CA ALA A 93 -8.63 -4.82 -10.11
C ALA A 93 -7.45 -4.00 -10.66
N ARG A 94 -7.59 -2.65 -10.68
CA ARG A 94 -6.48 -1.75 -11.03
C ARG A 94 -5.36 -1.83 -10.02
N ALA A 95 -5.69 -1.83 -8.71
CA ALA A 95 -4.71 -1.97 -7.64
C ALA A 95 -3.92 -3.28 -7.78
N ALA A 96 -4.60 -4.40 -8.01
CA ALA A 96 -3.98 -5.71 -8.19
C ALA A 96 -3.14 -5.82 -9.47
N ALA A 97 -3.46 -5.05 -10.52
CA ALA A 97 -2.70 -5.03 -11.77
C ALA A 97 -1.29 -4.44 -11.60
N LEU A 98 -1.07 -3.59 -10.59
CA LEU A 98 0.25 -3.05 -10.23
C LEU A 98 1.15 -4.08 -9.55
N ARG A 99 0.61 -5.25 -9.20
CA ARG A 99 1.32 -6.34 -8.51
C ARG A 99 1.99 -5.90 -7.20
N PRO A 100 1.29 -5.18 -6.30
CA PRO A 100 1.84 -4.87 -5.01
C PRO A 100 2.06 -6.16 -4.21
N TYR A 101 3.00 -6.13 -3.26
CA TYR A 101 3.19 -7.19 -2.28
C TYR A 101 1.94 -7.36 -1.40
N CYS A 102 1.30 -6.25 -1.05
CA CYS A 102 0.07 -6.22 -0.26
C CYS A 102 -0.80 -5.04 -0.67
N ILE A 103 -2.12 -5.21 -0.54
CA ILE A 103 -3.11 -4.14 -0.70
C ILE A 103 -3.66 -3.81 0.68
N ASP A 104 -3.50 -2.57 1.11
CA ASP A 104 -3.98 -2.06 2.40
C ASP A 104 -5.29 -1.29 2.20
N VAL A 105 -6.36 -1.74 2.84
CA VAL A 105 -7.70 -1.16 2.68
C VAL A 105 -8.28 -0.75 4.03
N SER A 106 -8.65 0.51 4.14
CA SER A 106 -9.30 1.05 5.33
C SER A 106 -10.73 1.52 5.04
N SER A 107 -10.92 2.75 4.60
CA SER A 107 -12.25 3.35 4.40
C SER A 107 -13.09 2.68 3.30
N GLY A 108 -12.45 2.07 2.31
CA GLY A 108 -13.13 1.38 1.21
C GLY A 108 -13.99 0.19 1.62
N VAL A 109 -13.82 -0.31 2.84
CA VAL A 109 -14.64 -1.39 3.44
C VAL A 109 -15.44 -0.92 4.66
N GLU A 110 -15.71 0.37 4.73
CA GLU A 110 -16.53 0.98 5.81
C GLU A 110 -17.92 1.36 5.33
N THR A 111 -18.87 1.35 6.27
CA THR A 111 -20.20 1.96 6.17
C THR A 111 -20.37 2.82 7.42
N ASP A 112 -20.69 4.11 7.24
CA ASP A 112 -20.83 5.08 8.33
C ASP A 112 -19.61 5.12 9.29
N GLY A 113 -18.39 5.03 8.72
CA GLY A 113 -17.14 5.08 9.48
C GLY A 113 -16.80 3.80 10.27
N ARG A 114 -17.54 2.70 10.06
CA ARG A 114 -17.33 1.42 10.72
C ARG A 114 -17.02 0.33 9.71
N LYS A 115 -16.14 -0.60 10.05
CA LYS A 115 -15.81 -1.74 9.20
C LYS A 115 -17.05 -2.58 8.89
N ASP A 116 -17.34 -2.79 7.62
CA ASP A 116 -18.47 -3.55 7.11
C ASP A 116 -18.03 -4.95 6.67
N CYS A 117 -18.53 -5.96 7.39
CA CYS A 117 -18.17 -7.37 7.11
C CYS A 117 -18.58 -7.83 5.70
N LYS A 118 -19.64 -7.26 5.11
CA LYS A 118 -20.07 -7.61 3.75
C LYS A 118 -19.07 -7.07 2.73
N LYS A 119 -18.68 -5.80 2.86
CA LYS A 119 -17.68 -5.14 2.00
C LYS A 119 -16.32 -5.82 2.11
N ILE A 120 -15.91 -6.22 3.32
CA ILE A 120 -14.66 -6.96 3.53
C ILE A 120 -14.69 -8.29 2.77
N ARG A 121 -15.76 -9.08 2.91
CA ARG A 121 -15.90 -10.36 2.21
C ARG A 121 -15.91 -10.19 0.70
N GLU A 122 -16.66 -9.23 0.19
CA GLU A 122 -16.72 -8.89 -1.22
C GLU A 122 -15.33 -8.60 -1.77
N LEU A 123 -14.60 -7.69 -1.11
CA LEU A 123 -13.26 -7.29 -1.54
C LEU A 123 -12.28 -8.47 -1.54
N VAL A 124 -12.30 -9.29 -0.50
CA VAL A 124 -11.44 -10.50 -0.41
C VAL A 124 -11.77 -11.49 -1.52
N ASN A 125 -13.06 -11.73 -1.80
CA ASN A 125 -13.48 -12.63 -2.87
C ASN A 125 -13.08 -12.13 -4.26
N LEU A 126 -13.23 -10.81 -4.50
CA LEU A 126 -12.80 -10.18 -5.75
C LEU A 126 -11.27 -10.31 -5.94
N LEU A 127 -10.49 -10.11 -4.89
CA LEU A 127 -9.05 -10.24 -4.97
C LEU A 127 -8.62 -11.68 -5.29
N ARG A 128 -9.22 -12.67 -4.63
CA ARG A 128 -8.96 -14.11 -4.88
C ARG A 128 -9.29 -14.48 -6.33
N ALA A 129 -10.45 -14.11 -6.82
CA ALA A 129 -10.85 -14.36 -8.20
C ALA A 129 -9.88 -13.72 -9.22
N THR A 130 -9.31 -12.57 -8.89
CA THR A 130 -8.32 -11.89 -9.73
C THR A 130 -6.99 -12.66 -9.78
N HIS A 131 -6.59 -13.31 -8.68
CA HIS A 131 -5.39 -14.15 -8.61
C HIS A 131 -5.58 -15.48 -9.34
N GLU A 132 -6.66 -16.21 -9.09
CA GLU A 132 -6.98 -17.48 -9.75
C GLU A 132 -7.04 -17.34 -11.27
N TYR A 133 -7.60 -16.24 -11.79
CA TYR A 133 -7.64 -15.96 -13.22
C TYR A 133 -6.24 -15.75 -13.83
N LYS A 134 -5.28 -15.24 -13.06
CA LYS A 134 -3.89 -15.04 -13.53
C LYS A 134 -3.09 -16.33 -13.55
N GLU A 135 -3.25 -17.17 -12.53
CA GLU A 135 -2.60 -18.48 -12.45
C GLU A 135 -3.08 -19.43 -13.57
N SER A 136 -4.37 -19.40 -13.91
CA SER A 136 -4.94 -20.20 -15.00
C SER A 136 -4.50 -19.80 -16.41
N LYS A 137 -3.95 -18.61 -16.60
CA LYS A 137 -3.44 -18.10 -17.89
C LYS A 137 -1.91 -18.09 -17.99
N GLY A 138 -1.21 -18.44 -16.94
CA GLY A 138 0.27 -18.50 -16.88
C GLY A 138 0.86 -19.89 -16.98
N ALA A 139 0.03 -20.90 -17.30
CA ALA A 139 0.45 -22.27 -17.57
C ALA A 139 0.51 -22.56 -19.06
#